data_c79d46ff9816ed333567b3dbfd6ee777
#
_entry.id   c79d46ff9816ed333567b3dbfd6ee777
#
_cell.length_a   1.000
_cell.length_b   1.000
_cell.length_c   1.000
_cell.angle_alpha   90.00
_cell.angle_beta   90.00
_cell.angle_gamma   90.00
#
_symmetry.space_group_name_H-M   'P 1'
#
loop_
_entity.id
_entity.type
_entity.pdbx_description
1 polymer ?
#
loop_
_entity_poly.entity_id
_entity_poly.type
_entity_poly.pdbx_seq_one_letter_code
_entity_poly.pdbx_strand_id
1 'polypeptide(L)'
;MKYEIGRLYEEYAYLLDGEHISDNERQIYERIRKQAAGEVEVTRSLQLLLQLMNKYYGKQAILLLDEYDVPLAKASSHGYYEQMLEVIKAMMTTALKDNAALCFSIVTGCLRISKESIFTGTNNFVLDTITDARLDEYFGFTQKDVDKILSDAGVTEYAGQVKEWYDGYHFGECDVYCPWDVMNYFQELQHNPDAKPASYWKNTSDNAVIRSFIDHAGSNITEKFETLLGGGSIVQKVDEGITYDYLNSSEENLWSLLYLTGYLTKAKDDEYSGTLPEETYALKIPNVEIREIFETTIKRWFEDSAKIWDRKHLFDAVWEGDSEEITLEMRKLLRKTISYHDYREDFYHAFLAGIFAGAGYMVESNKEHGEGRSGVVVYDSMNARVSIFEAKYSKSREEMERDCDRAIEQINKKMYASEYEDDYDEILCYGISFFKKRCFVKKK
;
A
#
# COMPACT_ATOMS: atom_id res chain seq x y z
N MET A 1 14.38 18.19 11.73
CA MET A 1 13.90 18.50 13.09
C MET A 1 14.26 19.92 13.56
N LYS A 2 15.55 20.31 13.73
CA LYS A 2 15.90 21.68 14.22
C LYS A 2 15.26 22.81 13.42
N TYR A 3 15.18 22.67 12.11
CA TYR A 3 14.54 23.64 11.21
C TYR A 3 13.04 23.81 11.54
N GLU A 4 12.29 22.73 11.66
CA GLU A 4 10.84 22.79 11.93
C GLU A 4 10.55 23.30 13.33
N ILE A 5 11.33 22.89 14.32
CA ILE A 5 11.22 23.44 15.68
C ILE A 5 11.55 24.95 15.67
N GLY A 6 12.59 25.36 14.96
CA GLY A 6 12.93 26.78 14.85
C GLY A 6 11.83 27.61 14.19
N ARG A 7 11.14 27.05 13.18
CA ARG A 7 9.98 27.68 12.55
C ARG A 7 8.79 27.82 13.50
N LEU A 8 8.50 26.78 14.25
CA LEU A 8 7.48 26.81 15.31
C LEU A 8 7.80 27.94 16.33
N TYR A 9 9.05 28.03 16.76
CA TYR A 9 9.46 29.08 17.69
C TYR A 9 9.40 30.49 17.08
N GLU A 10 9.57 30.65 15.78
CA GLU A 10 9.37 31.93 15.09
C GLU A 10 7.89 32.36 15.13
N GLU A 11 6.95 31.43 14.91
CA GLU A 11 5.51 31.70 14.97
C GLU A 11 5.05 32.17 16.36
N TYR A 12 5.70 31.67 17.41
CA TYR A 12 5.40 32.02 18.81
C TYR A 12 6.36 33.07 19.42
N ALA A 13 7.08 33.83 18.59
CA ALA A 13 8.08 34.80 19.08
C ALA A 13 7.51 35.86 20.07
N TYR A 14 6.23 36.19 19.94
CA TYR A 14 5.52 37.09 20.83
C TYR A 14 5.48 36.63 22.29
N LEU A 15 5.68 35.35 22.57
CA LEU A 15 5.76 34.86 23.95
C LEU A 15 6.91 35.49 24.72
N LEU A 16 7.96 35.98 24.04
CA LEU A 16 9.09 36.66 24.65
C LEU A 16 8.73 38.04 25.20
N ASP A 17 7.59 38.62 24.86
CA ASP A 17 7.11 39.90 25.41
C ASP A 17 6.49 39.77 26.82
N GLY A 18 6.35 38.53 27.30
CA GLY A 18 5.83 38.25 28.64
C GLY A 18 6.74 38.74 29.78
N GLU A 19 6.12 39.30 30.85
CA GLU A 19 6.84 39.90 31.99
C GLU A 19 7.60 38.87 32.85
N HIS A 20 7.28 37.59 32.78
CA HIS A 20 7.78 36.54 33.66
C HIS A 20 8.81 35.62 33.02
N ILE A 21 9.44 36.04 31.92
CA ILE A 21 10.44 35.24 31.21
C ILE A 21 11.84 35.64 31.65
N SER A 22 12.61 34.67 32.11
CA SER A 22 13.98 34.88 32.55
C SER A 22 14.93 35.08 31.33
N ASP A 23 16.05 35.75 31.57
CA ASP A 23 17.08 35.94 30.54
C ASP A 23 17.62 34.63 29.98
N ASN A 24 17.72 33.60 30.82
CA ASN A 24 18.15 32.28 30.38
C ASN A 24 17.13 31.63 29.43
N GLU A 25 15.84 31.72 29.73
CA GLU A 25 14.78 31.21 28.84
C GLU A 25 14.78 31.96 27.51
N ARG A 26 14.97 33.28 27.51
CA ARG A 26 15.14 34.08 26.29
C ARG A 26 16.32 33.61 25.44
N GLN A 27 17.45 33.36 26.07
CA GLN A 27 18.65 32.87 25.37
C GLN A 27 18.46 31.49 24.77
N ILE A 28 17.84 30.55 25.51
CA ILE A 28 17.53 29.21 24.99
C ILE A 28 16.54 29.31 23.84
N TYR A 29 15.47 30.11 23.99
CA TYR A 29 14.48 30.36 22.95
C TYR A 29 15.14 30.83 21.65
N GLU A 30 16.00 31.86 21.75
CA GLU A 30 16.71 32.43 20.60
C GLU A 30 17.65 31.42 19.92
N ARG A 31 18.33 30.54 20.70
CA ARG A 31 19.14 29.47 20.11
C ARG A 31 18.29 28.45 19.35
N ILE A 32 17.13 28.06 19.89
CA ILE A 32 16.21 27.16 19.24
C ILE A 32 15.67 27.81 17.97
N ARG A 33 15.16 29.05 18.04
CA ARG A 33 14.62 29.80 16.91
C ARG A 33 15.64 29.93 15.76
N LYS A 34 16.89 30.21 16.09
CA LYS A 34 18.00 30.34 15.14
C LYS A 34 18.63 29.01 14.72
N GLN A 35 18.04 27.87 15.10
CA GLN A 35 18.54 26.53 14.79
C GLN A 35 19.95 26.21 15.37
N ALA A 36 20.42 27.01 16.30
CA ALA A 36 21.72 26.88 16.96
C ALA A 36 21.67 26.08 18.28
N ALA A 37 20.50 25.51 18.61
CA ALA A 37 20.27 24.73 19.82
C ALA A 37 21.10 23.43 19.83
N GLY A 38 21.60 23.08 21.02
CA GLY A 38 22.18 21.78 21.30
C GLY A 38 21.12 20.68 21.43
N GLU A 39 21.54 19.42 21.49
CA GLU A 39 20.64 18.27 21.59
C GLU A 39 19.70 18.34 22.80
N VAL A 40 20.23 18.67 23.97
CA VAL A 40 19.43 18.85 25.21
C VAL A 40 18.37 19.94 25.05
N GLU A 41 18.65 21.02 24.33
CA GLU A 41 17.69 22.10 24.11
C GLU A 41 16.62 21.69 23.12
N VAL A 42 16.99 20.90 22.10
CA VAL A 42 16.04 20.31 21.14
C VAL A 42 15.08 19.36 21.84
N THR A 43 15.59 18.45 22.66
CA THR A 43 14.75 17.48 23.39
C THR A 43 13.82 18.13 24.45
N ARG A 44 14.15 19.34 24.92
CA ARG A 44 13.32 20.11 25.85
C ARG A 44 12.50 21.22 25.19
N SER A 45 12.56 21.34 23.89
CA SER A 45 11.90 22.44 23.19
C SER A 45 10.39 22.49 23.42
N LEU A 46 9.67 21.36 23.30
CA LEU A 46 8.23 21.34 23.57
C LEU A 46 7.91 21.73 25.01
N GLN A 47 8.67 21.22 25.99
CA GLN A 47 8.48 21.57 27.39
C GLN A 47 8.66 23.08 27.61
N LEU A 48 9.72 23.68 27.07
CA LEU A 48 9.97 25.12 27.18
C LEU A 48 8.84 25.94 26.54
N LEU A 49 8.39 25.57 25.36
CA LEU A 49 7.29 26.27 24.69
C LEU A 49 6.01 26.26 25.53
N LEU A 50 5.63 25.10 26.08
CA LEU A 50 4.47 24.94 26.96
C LEU A 50 4.60 25.81 28.24
N GLN A 51 5.80 25.86 28.84
CA GLN A 51 6.08 26.70 30.00
C GLN A 51 5.96 28.17 29.68
N LEU A 52 6.45 28.63 28.54
CA LEU A 52 6.34 30.03 28.12
C LEU A 52 4.91 30.40 27.80
N MET A 53 4.12 29.53 27.15
CA MET A 53 2.69 29.72 26.96
C MET A 53 1.95 29.84 28.27
N ASN A 54 2.24 28.96 29.25
CA ASN A 54 1.64 29.03 30.55
C ASN A 54 1.95 30.36 31.29
N LYS A 55 3.20 30.84 31.20
CA LYS A 55 3.60 32.15 31.77
C LYS A 55 2.90 33.32 31.10
N TYR A 56 2.78 33.29 29.78
CA TYR A 56 2.19 34.37 28.99
C TYR A 56 0.68 34.47 29.17
N TYR A 57 -0.01 33.34 29.06
CA TYR A 57 -1.47 33.29 29.13
C TYR A 57 -2.06 33.09 30.56
N GLY A 58 -1.22 32.77 31.53
CA GLY A 58 -1.65 32.40 32.87
C GLY A 58 -2.53 31.14 32.94
N LYS A 59 -2.46 30.28 31.93
CA LYS A 59 -3.24 29.04 31.78
C LYS A 59 -2.36 27.90 31.34
N GLN A 60 -2.67 26.71 31.79
CA GLN A 60 -2.01 25.50 31.31
C GLN A 60 -2.33 25.28 29.82
N ALA A 61 -1.37 24.78 29.07
CA ALA A 61 -1.51 24.51 27.64
C ALA A 61 -2.11 23.12 27.39
N ILE A 62 -2.77 22.96 26.26
CA ILE A 62 -3.15 21.67 25.68
C ILE A 62 -2.15 21.36 24.58
N LEU A 63 -1.58 20.16 24.59
CA LEU A 63 -0.67 19.69 23.54
C LEU A 63 -1.39 18.71 22.62
N LEU A 64 -1.53 19.08 21.36
CA LEU A 64 -2.02 18.21 20.29
C LEU A 64 -0.83 17.85 19.39
N LEU A 65 -0.46 16.59 19.36
CA LEU A 65 0.65 16.11 18.57
C LEU A 65 0.16 15.04 17.60
N ASP A 66 0.13 15.39 16.35
CA ASP A 66 -0.30 14.49 15.29
C ASP A 66 0.91 13.83 14.61
N GLU A 67 0.75 12.59 14.15
CA GLU A 67 1.78 11.83 13.41
C GLU A 67 3.14 11.75 14.14
N TYR A 68 3.15 11.48 15.44
CA TYR A 68 4.38 11.48 16.26
C TYR A 68 5.42 10.46 15.80
N ASP A 69 5.02 9.45 15.05
CA ASP A 69 5.83 8.36 14.56
C ASP A 69 6.46 8.61 13.16
N VAL A 70 6.01 9.62 12.41
CA VAL A 70 6.54 9.96 11.08
C VAL A 70 8.05 10.21 11.08
N PRO A 71 8.67 10.91 12.05
CA PRO A 71 10.12 11.05 12.11
C PRO A 71 10.85 9.71 12.26
N LEU A 72 10.24 8.74 12.95
CA LEU A 72 10.78 7.40 13.17
C LEU A 72 10.66 6.53 11.92
N ALA A 73 9.52 6.60 11.21
CA ALA A 73 9.33 5.96 9.92
C ALA A 73 10.42 6.37 8.91
N LYS A 74 10.65 7.69 8.80
CA LYS A 74 11.70 8.24 7.93
C LYS A 74 13.11 7.82 8.39
N ALA A 75 13.36 7.79 9.68
CA ALA A 75 14.64 7.37 10.22
C ALA A 75 14.95 5.89 9.97
N SER A 76 13.93 5.03 10.07
CA SER A 76 14.03 3.61 9.73
C SER A 76 14.46 3.39 8.28
N SER A 77 13.79 4.08 7.34
CA SER A 77 14.13 3.98 5.91
C SER A 77 15.52 4.52 5.55
N HIS A 78 16.12 5.36 6.39
CA HIS A 78 17.45 5.95 6.18
C HIS A 78 18.54 5.40 7.10
N GLY A 79 18.24 4.40 7.94
CA GLY A 79 19.22 3.70 8.77
C GLY A 79 19.72 4.46 10.02
N TYR A 80 18.95 5.42 10.55
CA TYR A 80 19.26 6.13 11.80
C TYR A 80 18.10 6.11 12.81
N TYR A 81 17.38 5.00 12.84
CA TYR A 81 16.17 4.81 13.69
C TYR A 81 16.46 5.03 15.18
N GLU A 82 17.48 4.36 15.73
CA GLU A 82 17.83 4.43 17.15
C GLU A 82 18.14 5.86 17.62
N GLN A 83 18.91 6.61 16.84
CA GLN A 83 19.25 7.99 17.18
C GLN A 83 18.00 8.88 17.20
N MET A 84 17.07 8.69 16.25
CA MET A 84 15.83 9.43 16.22
C MET A 84 14.91 9.04 17.37
N LEU A 85 14.85 7.75 17.69
CA LEU A 85 14.07 7.22 18.80
C LEU A 85 14.47 7.85 20.14
N GLU A 86 15.78 7.95 20.42
CA GLU A 86 16.27 8.61 21.64
C GLU A 86 15.83 10.07 21.73
N VAL A 87 15.90 10.82 20.63
CA VAL A 87 15.49 12.23 20.60
C VAL A 87 13.97 12.36 20.84
N ILE A 88 13.15 11.58 20.11
CA ILE A 88 11.69 11.62 20.26
C ILE A 88 11.27 11.21 21.67
N LYS A 89 11.85 10.14 22.20
CA LYS A 89 11.63 9.65 23.56
C LYS A 89 11.93 10.70 24.60
N ALA A 90 13.07 11.36 24.52
CA ALA A 90 13.48 12.41 25.45
C ALA A 90 12.52 13.63 25.33
N MET A 91 12.14 14.02 24.12
CA MET A 91 11.22 15.12 23.86
C MET A 91 9.83 14.84 24.46
N MET A 92 9.28 13.65 24.19
CA MET A 92 7.97 13.24 24.72
C MET A 92 7.98 13.14 26.24
N THR A 93 9.03 12.52 26.82
CA THR A 93 9.16 12.40 28.27
C THR A 93 9.19 13.75 28.94
N THR A 94 9.96 14.71 28.43
CA THR A 94 10.06 16.05 29.05
C THR A 94 8.80 16.89 28.87
N ALA A 95 8.11 16.77 27.74
CA ALA A 95 6.89 17.53 27.47
C ALA A 95 5.68 17.00 28.27
N LEU A 96 5.57 15.67 28.43
CA LEU A 96 4.36 15.03 28.92
C LEU A 96 4.41 14.61 30.39
N LYS A 97 5.62 14.31 30.91
CA LYS A 97 5.79 13.88 32.31
C LYS A 97 6.16 15.05 33.21
N ASP A 98 5.51 15.10 34.36
CA ASP A 98 5.80 16.08 35.43
C ASP A 98 5.86 17.54 34.94
N ASN A 99 5.07 17.88 33.92
CA ASN A 99 5.02 19.22 33.35
C ASN A 99 3.81 20.00 33.87
N ALA A 100 4.04 20.86 34.87
CA ALA A 100 2.99 21.69 35.48
C ALA A 100 2.34 22.69 34.51
N ALA A 101 2.96 22.97 33.36
CA ALA A 101 2.42 23.84 32.31
C ALA A 101 1.44 23.11 31.38
N LEU A 102 1.40 21.78 31.44
CA LEU A 102 0.53 20.95 30.60
C LEU A 102 -0.78 20.64 31.33
N CYS A 103 -1.91 20.96 30.71
CA CYS A 103 -3.22 20.56 31.19
C CYS A 103 -3.56 19.13 30.78
N PHE A 104 -3.35 18.86 29.47
CA PHE A 104 -3.80 17.63 28.85
C PHE A 104 -3.11 17.49 27.47
N SER A 105 -2.95 16.28 26.99
CA SER A 105 -2.36 16.01 25.67
C SER A 105 -3.11 14.93 24.91
N ILE A 106 -3.20 15.10 23.59
CA ILE A 106 -3.57 14.07 22.63
C ILE A 106 -2.37 13.84 21.72
N VAL A 107 -2.02 12.59 21.54
CA VAL A 107 -0.91 12.17 20.67
C VAL A 107 -1.44 11.10 19.71
N THR A 108 -1.32 11.33 18.40
CA THR A 108 -1.77 10.39 17.37
C THR A 108 -0.60 9.90 16.51
N GLY A 109 -0.74 8.71 15.92
CA GLY A 109 0.23 8.11 15.02
C GLY A 109 -0.28 6.80 14.44
N CYS A 110 0.36 6.31 13.38
CA CYS A 110 -0.01 5.05 12.74
C CYS A 110 0.44 3.83 13.54
N LEU A 111 1.66 3.86 14.09
CA LEU A 111 2.20 2.74 14.85
C LEU A 111 2.38 3.07 16.32
N ARG A 112 2.02 2.09 17.15
CA ARG A 112 2.26 2.17 18.57
C ARG A 112 3.72 1.84 18.87
N ILE A 113 4.54 2.85 19.10
CA ILE A 113 5.96 2.67 19.50
C ILE A 113 6.04 2.35 21.00
N SER A 114 5.39 1.27 21.41
CA SER A 114 5.24 0.92 22.84
C SER A 114 6.32 -0.02 23.36
N LYS A 115 6.83 -0.93 22.54
CA LYS A 115 7.89 -1.87 22.96
C LYS A 115 9.22 -1.15 23.24
N GLU A 116 9.46 -0.03 22.60
CA GLU A 116 10.67 0.78 22.72
C GLU A 116 10.61 1.84 23.83
N SER A 117 9.63 1.72 24.73
CA SER A 117 9.59 2.53 25.96
C SER A 117 9.50 4.05 25.83
N ILE A 118 8.98 4.60 24.74
CA ILE A 118 8.69 6.05 24.67
C ILE A 118 7.77 6.44 25.85
N PHE A 119 6.85 5.57 26.18
CA PHE A 119 5.85 5.79 27.23
C PHE A 119 6.10 5.01 28.53
N THR A 120 7.13 4.17 28.64
CA THR A 120 7.39 3.38 29.87
C THR A 120 7.74 4.21 31.10
N GLY A 121 8.01 5.49 30.92
CA GLY A 121 8.20 6.43 32.03
C GLY A 121 6.96 7.26 32.39
N THR A 122 5.84 7.08 31.67
CA THR A 122 4.64 7.90 31.83
C THR A 122 3.45 7.00 32.16
N ASN A 123 3.06 6.93 33.43
CA ASN A 123 1.98 6.06 33.91
C ASN A 123 0.57 6.62 33.62
N ASN A 124 0.47 7.72 32.87
CA ASN A 124 -0.75 8.51 32.72
C ASN A 124 -1.36 8.46 31.31
N PHE A 125 -0.89 7.56 30.43
CA PHE A 125 -1.48 7.40 29.12
C PHE A 125 -2.62 6.41 29.13
N VAL A 126 -3.73 6.80 28.49
CA VAL A 126 -4.75 5.89 28.01
C VAL A 126 -4.49 5.74 26.52
N LEU A 127 -4.36 4.52 26.06
CA LEU A 127 -4.13 4.19 24.67
C LEU A 127 -5.42 3.65 24.08
N ASP A 128 -5.78 4.18 22.92
CA ASP A 128 -6.83 3.64 22.07
C ASP A 128 -6.24 3.33 20.70
N THR A 129 -6.62 2.20 20.15
CA THR A 129 -6.21 1.71 18.83
C THR A 129 -7.44 1.50 17.96
N ILE A 130 -7.22 1.15 16.68
CA ILE A 130 -8.32 0.82 15.76
C ILE A 130 -9.10 -0.44 16.17
N THR A 131 -8.64 -1.18 17.19
CA THR A 131 -9.34 -2.35 17.75
C THR A 131 -10.27 -2.00 18.90
N ASP A 132 -10.12 -0.80 19.49
CA ASP A 132 -10.89 -0.34 20.64
C ASP A 132 -12.17 0.36 20.22
N ALA A 133 -13.28 0.05 20.91
CA ALA A 133 -14.60 0.64 20.61
C ALA A 133 -14.83 2.04 21.19
N ARG A 134 -13.89 2.57 21.99
CA ARG A 134 -14.12 3.82 22.74
C ARG A 134 -14.17 5.08 21.87
N LEU A 135 -13.39 5.13 20.80
CA LEU A 135 -13.27 6.29 19.90
C LEU A 135 -13.36 5.88 18.40
N ASP A 136 -13.89 4.71 18.13
CA ASP A 136 -13.91 4.10 16.81
C ASP A 136 -14.67 4.93 15.76
N GLU A 137 -15.71 5.67 16.15
CA GLU A 137 -16.50 6.53 15.26
C GLU A 137 -15.79 7.85 14.86
N TYR A 138 -14.68 8.21 15.52
CA TYR A 138 -14.01 9.51 15.32
C TYR A 138 -12.82 9.47 14.36
N PHE A 139 -12.37 8.28 13.97
CA PHE A 139 -11.21 8.12 13.09
C PHE A 139 -11.56 8.01 11.60
N GLY A 140 -12.82 8.19 11.24
CA GLY A 140 -13.32 8.19 9.89
C GLY A 140 -14.68 8.88 9.79
N PHE A 141 -15.27 8.91 8.61
CA PHE A 141 -16.67 9.30 8.48
C PHE A 141 -17.56 8.08 8.69
N THR A 142 -18.57 8.23 9.56
CA THR A 142 -19.62 7.23 9.69
C THR A 142 -20.57 7.29 8.49
N GLN A 143 -21.39 6.25 8.28
CA GLN A 143 -22.44 6.27 7.25
C GLN A 143 -23.33 7.52 7.37
N LYS A 144 -23.66 7.93 8.60
CA LYS A 144 -24.46 9.12 8.86
C LYS A 144 -23.79 10.41 8.41
N ASP A 145 -22.47 10.52 8.58
CA ASP A 145 -21.72 11.69 8.14
C ASP A 145 -21.68 11.76 6.61
N VAL A 146 -21.42 10.62 5.96
CA VAL A 146 -21.43 10.53 4.49
C VAL A 146 -22.80 10.83 3.92
N ASP A 147 -23.89 10.28 4.46
CA ASP A 147 -25.27 10.57 4.03
C ASP A 147 -25.57 12.06 4.14
N LYS A 148 -25.12 12.70 5.23
CA LYS A 148 -25.28 14.14 5.41
C LYS A 148 -24.50 14.93 4.38
N ILE A 149 -23.23 14.62 4.14
CA ILE A 149 -22.38 15.30 3.15
C ILE A 149 -22.99 15.16 1.75
N LEU A 150 -23.45 13.95 1.36
CA LEU A 150 -24.12 13.70 0.10
C LEU A 150 -25.39 14.54 -0.07
N SER A 151 -26.20 14.62 0.99
CA SER A 151 -27.43 15.41 0.99
C SER A 151 -27.15 16.90 0.92
N ASP A 152 -26.21 17.40 1.69
CA ASP A 152 -25.84 18.83 1.73
C ASP A 152 -25.23 19.29 0.39
N ALA A 153 -24.51 18.39 -0.30
CA ALA A 153 -23.95 18.63 -1.62
C ALA A 153 -24.95 18.39 -2.78
N GLY A 154 -26.10 17.77 -2.52
CA GLY A 154 -27.11 17.47 -3.56
C GLY A 154 -26.69 16.36 -4.52
N VAL A 155 -25.87 15.40 -4.09
CA VAL A 155 -25.28 14.32 -4.89
C VAL A 155 -25.56 12.93 -4.29
N THR A 156 -26.75 12.71 -3.80
CA THR A 156 -27.16 11.46 -3.13
C THR A 156 -27.17 10.24 -4.06
N GLU A 157 -27.29 10.44 -5.37
CA GLU A 157 -27.23 9.39 -6.39
C GLU A 157 -25.88 8.66 -6.43
N TYR A 158 -24.81 9.27 -5.93
CA TYR A 158 -23.47 8.66 -5.89
C TYR A 158 -23.21 7.83 -4.63
N ALA A 159 -24.17 7.70 -3.71
CA ALA A 159 -23.99 6.98 -2.45
C ALA A 159 -23.48 5.54 -2.63
N GLY A 160 -23.96 4.84 -3.65
CA GLY A 160 -23.51 3.48 -3.96
C GLY A 160 -22.04 3.42 -4.36
N GLN A 161 -21.56 4.36 -5.18
CA GLN A 161 -20.18 4.45 -5.62
C GLN A 161 -19.24 4.84 -4.46
N VAL A 162 -19.66 5.82 -3.66
CA VAL A 162 -18.90 6.24 -2.46
C VAL A 162 -18.74 5.08 -1.50
N LYS A 163 -19.80 4.30 -1.29
CA LYS A 163 -19.78 3.13 -0.43
C LYS A 163 -18.83 2.04 -0.94
N GLU A 164 -18.94 1.69 -2.21
CA GLU A 164 -18.12 0.65 -2.83
C GLU A 164 -16.62 0.98 -2.80
N TRP A 165 -16.28 2.25 -3.01
CA TRP A 165 -14.91 2.68 -3.17
C TRP A 165 -14.21 3.08 -1.87
N TYR A 166 -14.91 3.66 -0.90
CA TYR A 166 -14.28 4.35 0.24
C TYR A 166 -14.77 3.89 1.61
N ASP A 167 -15.79 3.02 1.67
CA ASP A 167 -16.25 2.35 2.90
C ASP A 167 -15.39 1.11 3.22
N GLY A 168 -15.72 0.43 4.30
CA GLY A 168 -15.27 -0.94 4.58
C GLY A 168 -14.21 -1.03 5.65
N TYR A 169 -13.75 0.06 6.23
CA TYR A 169 -12.92 0.01 7.42
C TYR A 169 -13.78 -0.32 8.65
N HIS A 170 -13.38 -1.34 9.40
CA HIS A 170 -14.06 -1.76 10.61
C HIS A 170 -13.14 -1.53 11.82
N PHE A 171 -13.41 -0.45 12.57
CA PHE A 171 -12.67 -0.05 13.76
C PHE A 171 -13.53 -0.31 14.98
N GLY A 172 -12.98 -1.00 16.00
CA GLY A 172 -13.76 -1.38 17.17
C GLY A 172 -15.05 -2.11 16.78
N GLU A 173 -16.18 -1.42 16.90
CA GLU A 173 -17.53 -1.88 16.52
C GLU A 173 -18.16 -1.01 15.41
N CYS A 174 -17.43 0.00 14.90
CA CYS A 174 -17.93 0.97 13.94
C CYS A 174 -17.37 0.77 12.53
N ASP A 175 -18.23 0.92 11.52
CA ASP A 175 -17.80 1.01 10.13
C ASP A 175 -17.57 2.47 9.76
N VAL A 176 -16.42 2.73 9.13
CA VAL A 176 -16.02 4.09 8.76
C VAL A 176 -15.47 4.14 7.34
N TYR A 177 -15.65 5.29 6.72
CA TYR A 177 -15.10 5.69 5.44
C TYR A 177 -13.80 6.46 5.63
N CYS A 178 -12.88 6.40 4.68
CA CYS A 178 -11.72 7.28 4.66
C CYS A 178 -12.15 8.73 4.32
N PRO A 179 -11.99 9.70 5.23
CA PRO A 179 -12.45 11.08 5.00
C PRO A 179 -11.75 11.76 3.82
N TRP A 180 -10.46 11.51 3.64
CA TRP A 180 -9.67 12.07 2.55
C TRP A 180 -10.26 11.72 1.18
N ASP A 181 -10.57 10.46 0.97
CA ASP A 181 -11.04 9.95 -0.32
C ASP A 181 -12.46 10.41 -0.61
N VAL A 182 -13.33 10.35 0.39
CA VAL A 182 -14.70 10.87 0.29
C VAL A 182 -14.69 12.34 -0.09
N MET A 183 -13.90 13.17 0.59
CA MET A 183 -13.86 14.61 0.32
C MET A 183 -13.25 14.96 -1.02
N ASN A 184 -12.22 14.25 -1.48
CA ASN A 184 -11.63 14.45 -2.80
C ASN A 184 -12.62 14.09 -3.91
N TYR A 185 -13.33 12.97 -3.78
CA TYR A 185 -14.35 12.58 -4.76
C TYR A 185 -15.49 13.58 -4.82
N PHE A 186 -15.95 14.11 -3.68
CA PHE A 186 -16.94 15.18 -3.66
C PHE A 186 -16.44 16.45 -4.32
N GLN A 187 -15.22 16.84 -4.10
CA GLN A 187 -14.64 17.99 -4.76
C GLN A 187 -14.63 17.81 -6.29
N GLU A 188 -14.33 16.63 -6.78
CA GLU A 188 -14.38 16.33 -8.21
C GLU A 188 -15.80 16.37 -8.75
N LEU A 189 -16.77 15.80 -8.04
CA LEU A 189 -18.19 15.82 -8.44
C LEU A 189 -18.76 17.24 -8.56
N GLN A 190 -18.30 18.18 -7.72
CA GLN A 190 -18.70 19.59 -7.82
C GLN A 190 -18.26 20.25 -9.14
N HIS A 191 -17.15 19.79 -9.71
CA HIS A 191 -16.60 20.34 -10.96
C HIS A 191 -17.04 19.53 -12.18
N ASN A 192 -17.22 18.23 -12.03
CA ASN A 192 -17.61 17.31 -13.08
C ASN A 192 -18.61 16.28 -12.54
N PRO A 193 -19.92 16.43 -12.84
CA PRO A 193 -20.93 15.47 -12.40
C PRO A 193 -20.72 14.05 -12.93
N ASP A 194 -19.98 13.88 -14.04
CA ASP A 194 -19.67 12.57 -14.62
C ASP A 194 -18.37 11.96 -14.07
N ALA A 195 -17.76 12.57 -13.01
CA ALA A 195 -16.54 12.06 -12.42
C ALA A 195 -16.73 10.64 -11.86
N LYS A 196 -15.76 9.78 -12.17
CA LYS A 196 -15.72 8.43 -11.63
C LYS A 196 -14.87 8.40 -10.36
N PRO A 197 -15.21 7.55 -9.38
CA PRO A 197 -14.34 7.33 -8.23
C PRO A 197 -12.93 6.94 -8.67
N ALA A 198 -11.95 7.39 -7.93
CA ALA A 198 -10.54 7.13 -8.21
C ALA A 198 -9.78 6.86 -6.90
N SER A 199 -8.58 6.31 -7.01
CA SER A 199 -7.71 6.09 -5.87
C SER A 199 -6.95 7.38 -5.52
N TYR A 200 -7.45 8.12 -4.53
CA TYR A 200 -6.85 9.36 -4.04
C TYR A 200 -5.71 9.09 -3.05
N TRP A 201 -5.78 8.01 -2.31
CA TRP A 201 -4.77 7.63 -1.33
C TRP A 201 -3.47 7.11 -1.96
N LYS A 202 -3.53 6.59 -3.18
CA LYS A 202 -2.38 6.08 -3.94
C LYS A 202 -1.21 7.07 -4.07
N ASN A 203 -1.49 8.37 -4.11
CA ASN A 203 -0.49 9.41 -4.28
C ASN A 203 -0.06 10.08 -2.96
N THR A 204 -0.71 9.76 -1.84
CA THR A 204 -0.45 10.37 -0.53
C THR A 204 0.40 9.48 0.36
N SER A 205 0.37 8.17 0.18
CA SER A 205 1.16 7.21 0.94
C SER A 205 2.34 6.68 0.12
N ASP A 206 3.48 6.49 0.79
CA ASP A 206 4.59 5.74 0.21
C ASP A 206 4.23 4.25 0.28
N ASN A 207 3.77 3.68 -0.84
CA ASN A 207 3.43 2.26 -0.98
C ASN A 207 4.64 1.32 -0.79
N ALA A 208 5.76 1.83 -0.24
CA ALA A 208 6.97 1.09 0.08
C ALA A 208 6.68 -0.10 1.01
N VAL A 209 5.67 0.02 1.87
CA VAL A 209 5.23 -1.07 2.75
C VAL A 209 4.79 -2.28 1.94
N ILE A 210 3.86 -2.12 0.98
CA ILE A 210 3.41 -3.22 0.13
C ILE A 210 4.58 -3.77 -0.69
N ARG A 211 5.47 -2.90 -1.16
CA ARG A 211 6.64 -3.29 -1.95
C ARG A 211 7.61 -4.15 -1.13
N SER A 212 7.93 -3.75 0.10
CA SER A 212 8.81 -4.54 0.98
C SER A 212 8.25 -5.93 1.27
N PHE A 213 6.92 -6.06 1.29
CA PHE A 213 6.21 -7.32 1.41
C PHE A 213 6.48 -8.27 0.27
N ILE A 214 6.33 -7.75 -0.92
CA ILE A 214 6.44 -8.53 -2.15
C ILE A 214 7.89 -8.99 -2.36
N ASP A 215 8.87 -8.14 -2.01
CA ASP A 215 10.29 -8.45 -2.12
C ASP A 215 10.73 -9.60 -1.18
N HIS A 216 10.03 -9.80 -0.06
CA HIS A 216 10.31 -10.87 0.91
C HIS A 216 9.29 -12.03 0.83
N ALA A 217 8.35 -12.00 -0.12
CA ALA A 217 7.25 -12.94 -0.21
C ALA A 217 7.71 -14.37 -0.52
N GLY A 218 7.57 -15.25 0.47
CA GLY A 218 7.59 -16.70 0.29
C GLY A 218 6.26 -17.20 -0.31
N SER A 219 6.20 -18.50 -0.66
CA SER A 219 5.01 -19.12 -1.26
C SER A 219 3.72 -18.97 -0.41
N ASN A 220 3.84 -18.89 0.89
CA ASN A 220 2.71 -18.78 1.83
C ASN A 220 2.08 -17.38 1.82
N ILE A 221 2.91 -16.33 1.79
CA ILE A 221 2.45 -14.93 1.71
C ILE A 221 1.62 -14.73 0.45
N THR A 222 2.07 -15.31 -0.62
CA THR A 222 1.46 -15.19 -1.93
C THR A 222 0.04 -15.79 -1.97
N GLU A 223 -0.18 -16.97 -1.35
CA GLU A 223 -1.50 -17.60 -1.25
C GLU A 223 -2.50 -16.74 -0.47
N LYS A 224 -2.01 -16.09 0.60
CA LYS A 224 -2.82 -15.16 1.40
C LYS A 224 -3.21 -13.91 0.62
N PHE A 225 -2.28 -13.33 -0.14
CA PHE A 225 -2.59 -12.19 -1.00
C PHE A 225 -3.67 -12.48 -2.03
N GLU A 226 -3.66 -13.68 -2.58
CA GLU A 226 -4.67 -14.10 -3.56
C GLU A 226 -6.03 -14.25 -2.95
N THR A 227 -6.07 -14.83 -1.76
CA THR A 227 -7.31 -14.90 -1.00
C THR A 227 -7.88 -13.49 -0.79
N LEU A 228 -7.03 -12.53 -0.42
CA LEU A 228 -7.42 -11.13 -0.22
C LEU A 228 -7.90 -10.47 -1.50
N LEU A 229 -7.14 -10.59 -2.60
CA LEU A 229 -7.51 -10.01 -3.91
C LEU A 229 -8.76 -10.66 -4.49
N GLY A 230 -8.98 -11.96 -4.20
CA GLY A 230 -10.21 -12.67 -4.52
C GLY A 230 -11.43 -12.24 -3.69
N GLY A 231 -11.27 -11.28 -2.76
CA GLY A 231 -12.33 -10.79 -1.88
C GLY A 231 -12.57 -11.66 -0.65
N GLY A 232 -11.68 -12.61 -0.37
CA GLY A 232 -11.70 -13.43 0.84
C GLY A 232 -11.00 -12.76 2.01
N SER A 233 -10.98 -13.46 3.16
CA SER A 233 -10.28 -13.07 4.38
C SER A 233 -9.20 -14.08 4.75
N ILE A 234 -8.15 -13.60 5.42
CA ILE A 234 -7.06 -14.42 5.96
C ILE A 234 -7.04 -14.29 7.48
N VAL A 235 -6.75 -15.38 8.18
CA VAL A 235 -6.61 -15.34 9.64
C VAL A 235 -5.14 -15.08 9.99
N GLN A 236 -4.89 -14.01 10.73
CA GLN A 236 -3.56 -13.59 11.11
C GLN A 236 -3.51 -13.13 12.57
N LYS A 237 -2.38 -13.42 13.22
CA LYS A 237 -2.05 -12.77 14.48
C LYS A 237 -1.64 -11.33 14.19
N VAL A 238 -2.19 -10.39 14.96
CA VAL A 238 -1.85 -8.97 14.87
C VAL A 238 -1.11 -8.55 16.14
N ASP A 239 0.11 -8.07 15.99
CA ASP A 239 0.86 -7.43 17.06
C ASP A 239 0.72 -5.90 16.94
N GLU A 240 -0.14 -5.31 17.75
CA GLU A 240 -0.33 -3.85 17.78
C GLU A 240 0.90 -3.10 18.34
N GLY A 241 1.83 -3.80 18.96
CA GLY A 241 3.07 -3.23 19.48
C GLY A 241 4.24 -3.28 18.50
N ILE A 242 3.98 -3.48 17.21
CA ILE A 242 5.02 -3.49 16.18
C ILE A 242 5.65 -2.10 16.03
N THR A 243 6.97 -2.07 15.80
CA THR A 243 7.73 -0.85 15.54
C THR A 243 8.37 -0.89 14.16
N TYR A 244 8.78 0.28 13.65
CA TYR A 244 9.41 0.39 12.32
C TYR A 244 10.69 -0.44 12.16
N ASP A 245 11.36 -0.78 13.24
CA ASP A 245 12.61 -1.56 13.23
C ASP A 245 12.36 -3.06 12.97
N TYR A 246 11.17 -3.55 13.33
CA TYR A 246 10.80 -4.96 13.17
C TYR A 246 10.01 -5.25 11.89
N LEU A 247 9.84 -4.27 11.00
CA LEU A 247 9.03 -4.42 9.79
C LEU A 247 9.46 -5.58 8.89
N ASN A 248 10.75 -5.86 8.83
CA ASN A 248 11.33 -6.89 7.97
C ASN A 248 11.69 -8.19 8.72
N SER A 249 11.28 -8.34 9.98
CA SER A 249 11.77 -9.44 10.82
C SER A 249 10.92 -10.71 10.74
N SER A 250 9.62 -10.62 10.38
CA SER A 250 8.75 -11.78 10.25
C SER A 250 7.54 -11.51 9.35
N GLU A 251 6.91 -12.60 8.84
CA GLU A 251 5.65 -12.53 8.08
C GLU A 251 4.52 -11.95 8.94
N GLU A 252 4.44 -12.30 10.24
CA GLU A 252 3.40 -11.81 11.14
C GLU A 252 3.45 -10.30 11.32
N ASN A 253 4.64 -9.74 11.46
CA ASN A 253 4.83 -8.30 11.58
C ASN A 253 4.33 -7.55 10.36
N LEU A 254 4.47 -8.15 9.23
CA LEU A 254 4.07 -7.62 7.95
C LEU A 254 2.54 -7.53 7.83
N TRP A 255 1.81 -8.56 8.23
CA TRP A 255 0.34 -8.53 8.27
C TRP A 255 -0.18 -7.54 9.31
N SER A 256 0.49 -7.44 10.46
CA SER A 256 0.19 -6.44 11.49
C SER A 256 0.34 -5.03 10.94
N LEU A 257 1.42 -4.77 10.21
CA LEU A 257 1.66 -3.46 9.60
C LEU A 257 0.57 -3.10 8.59
N LEU A 258 0.21 -4.01 7.67
CA LEU A 258 -0.84 -3.76 6.68
C LEU A 258 -2.19 -3.45 7.33
N TYR A 259 -2.50 -4.10 8.44
CA TYR A 259 -3.70 -3.83 9.21
C TYR A 259 -3.63 -2.45 9.89
N LEU A 260 -2.56 -2.16 10.61
CA LEU A 260 -2.41 -0.91 11.37
C LEU A 260 -2.27 0.33 10.48
N THR A 261 -1.82 0.17 9.24
CA THR A 261 -1.70 1.26 8.26
C THR A 261 -2.89 1.37 7.30
N GLY A 262 -3.94 0.59 7.50
CA GLY A 262 -5.20 0.70 6.74
C GLY A 262 -5.22 0.02 5.36
N TYR A 263 -4.21 -0.78 5.01
CA TYR A 263 -4.27 -1.62 3.81
C TYR A 263 -5.16 -2.84 3.99
N LEU A 264 -5.33 -3.29 5.22
CA LEU A 264 -6.28 -4.33 5.60
C LEU A 264 -7.20 -3.83 6.69
N THR A 265 -8.35 -4.47 6.82
CA THR A 265 -9.30 -4.25 7.89
C THR A 265 -9.76 -5.58 8.48
N LYS A 266 -10.33 -5.54 9.69
CA LYS A 266 -10.96 -6.70 10.32
C LYS A 266 -12.24 -7.06 9.55
N ALA A 267 -12.40 -8.32 9.21
CA ALA A 267 -13.68 -8.84 8.70
C ALA A 267 -14.72 -8.89 9.84
N LYS A 268 -15.97 -8.63 9.51
CA LYS A 268 -17.07 -8.70 10.48
C LYS A 268 -17.37 -10.13 10.90
N ASP A 269 -18.01 -10.30 12.03
CA ASP A 269 -18.34 -11.63 12.58
C ASP A 269 -19.27 -12.44 11.68
N ASP A 270 -20.11 -11.79 10.87
CA ASP A 270 -20.98 -12.41 9.87
C ASP A 270 -20.26 -12.79 8.55
N GLU A 271 -19.10 -12.20 8.30
CA GLU A 271 -18.28 -12.50 7.13
C GLU A 271 -17.28 -13.65 7.36
N TYR A 272 -17.04 -14.02 8.62
CA TYR A 272 -16.14 -15.10 8.99
C TYR A 272 -16.82 -16.08 9.97
N SER A 273 -17.10 -17.28 9.51
CA SER A 273 -17.85 -18.29 10.27
C SER A 273 -17.01 -19.20 11.18
N GLY A 274 -15.70 -18.95 11.31
CA GLY A 274 -14.79 -19.76 12.11
C GLY A 274 -14.58 -19.22 13.53
N THR A 275 -14.20 -20.09 14.47
CA THR A 275 -13.69 -19.66 15.77
C THR A 275 -12.26 -19.19 15.61
N LEU A 276 -11.99 -17.94 15.94
CA LEU A 276 -10.65 -17.36 15.88
C LEU A 276 -9.85 -17.71 17.14
N PRO A 277 -8.57 -18.11 17.03
CA PRO A 277 -7.66 -18.17 18.17
C PRO A 277 -7.48 -16.80 18.84
N GLU A 278 -7.06 -16.79 20.10
CA GLU A 278 -6.75 -15.55 20.81
C GLU A 278 -5.73 -14.70 20.03
N GLU A 279 -5.88 -13.39 20.09
CA GLU A 279 -5.03 -12.40 19.41
C GLU A 279 -4.96 -12.56 17.87
N THR A 280 -5.92 -13.27 17.24
CA THR A 280 -5.99 -13.38 15.79
C THR A 280 -7.23 -12.68 15.25
N TYR A 281 -7.10 -12.11 14.05
CA TYR A 281 -8.19 -11.47 13.33
C TYR A 281 -8.34 -12.08 11.94
N ALA A 282 -9.56 -12.15 11.46
CA ALA A 282 -9.83 -12.35 10.04
C ALA A 282 -9.65 -11.00 9.34
N LEU A 283 -8.64 -10.89 8.49
CA LEU A 283 -8.29 -9.65 7.79
C LEU A 283 -8.71 -9.72 6.33
N LYS A 284 -9.23 -8.62 5.79
CA LYS A 284 -9.63 -8.46 4.39
C LYS A 284 -9.21 -7.11 3.83
N ILE A 285 -9.23 -6.97 2.52
CA ILE A 285 -9.09 -5.67 1.85
C ILE A 285 -10.40 -4.88 2.07
N PRO A 286 -10.32 -3.61 2.56
CA PRO A 286 -11.52 -2.87 2.95
C PRO A 286 -12.44 -2.53 1.76
N ASN A 287 -11.89 -2.09 0.64
CA ASN A 287 -12.67 -1.49 -0.45
C ASN A 287 -11.98 -1.59 -1.82
N VAL A 288 -12.63 -1.04 -2.85
CA VAL A 288 -12.14 -1.07 -4.23
C VAL A 288 -10.87 -0.24 -4.39
N GLU A 289 -10.77 0.92 -3.73
CA GLU A 289 -9.57 1.77 -3.80
C GLU A 289 -8.31 1.03 -3.36
N ILE A 290 -8.35 0.42 -2.17
CA ILE A 290 -7.21 -0.33 -1.63
C ILE A 290 -6.90 -1.56 -2.49
N ARG A 291 -7.91 -2.22 -3.04
CA ARG A 291 -7.71 -3.31 -4.00
C ARG A 291 -6.94 -2.84 -5.23
N GLU A 292 -7.30 -1.69 -5.81
CA GLU A 292 -6.60 -1.12 -6.96
C GLU A 292 -5.14 -0.77 -6.62
N ILE A 293 -4.86 -0.29 -5.40
CA ILE A 293 -3.50 -0.02 -4.92
C ILE A 293 -2.68 -1.32 -4.88
N PHE A 294 -3.22 -2.39 -4.32
CA PHE A 294 -2.56 -3.70 -4.31
C PHE A 294 -2.28 -4.21 -5.72
N GLU A 295 -3.29 -4.23 -6.59
CA GLU A 295 -3.16 -4.69 -7.98
C GLU A 295 -2.11 -3.89 -8.74
N THR A 296 -2.12 -2.57 -8.63
CA THR A 296 -1.16 -1.69 -9.29
C THR A 296 0.27 -1.88 -8.75
N THR A 297 0.42 -2.06 -7.44
CA THR A 297 1.74 -2.23 -6.80
C THR A 297 2.33 -3.59 -7.17
N ILE A 298 1.52 -4.64 -7.16
CA ILE A 298 1.91 -5.99 -7.61
C ILE A 298 2.30 -5.95 -9.08
N LYS A 299 1.51 -5.31 -9.95
CA LYS A 299 1.85 -5.17 -11.38
C LYS A 299 3.19 -4.47 -11.57
N ARG A 300 3.43 -3.36 -10.88
CA ARG A 300 4.70 -2.64 -10.94
C ARG A 300 5.88 -3.48 -10.45
N TRP A 301 5.68 -4.23 -9.38
CA TRP A 301 6.71 -5.15 -8.89
C TRP A 301 7.05 -6.24 -9.92
N PHE A 302 6.04 -6.79 -10.59
CA PHE A 302 6.27 -7.73 -11.69
C PHE A 302 7.09 -7.09 -12.83
N GLU A 303 6.75 -5.84 -13.21
CA GLU A 303 7.49 -5.09 -14.22
C GLU A 303 8.95 -4.85 -13.80
N ASP A 304 9.20 -4.48 -12.54
CA ASP A 304 10.54 -4.23 -12.02
C ASP A 304 11.34 -5.53 -11.85
N SER A 305 10.75 -6.57 -11.27
CA SER A 305 11.38 -7.90 -11.18
C SER A 305 11.69 -8.47 -12.54
N ALA A 306 10.83 -8.17 -13.50
CA ALA A 306 11.01 -8.53 -14.87
C ALA A 306 12.20 -7.82 -15.54
N LYS A 307 12.61 -6.62 -15.12
CA LYS A 307 13.79 -5.88 -15.63
C LYS A 307 15.11 -6.42 -15.09
N ILE A 308 15.13 -6.99 -13.89
CA ILE A 308 16.35 -7.44 -13.19
C ILE A 308 16.76 -8.86 -13.63
N TRP A 309 15.84 -9.63 -14.18
CA TRP A 309 16.11 -11.01 -14.56
C TRP A 309 16.76 -11.10 -15.95
N ASP A 310 17.84 -11.84 -16.06
CA ASP A 310 18.44 -12.17 -17.36
C ASP A 310 17.51 -13.12 -18.13
N ARG A 311 16.70 -12.53 -19.00
CA ARG A 311 15.68 -13.22 -19.81
C ARG A 311 16.16 -13.56 -21.21
N LYS A 312 17.43 -13.34 -21.46
CA LYS A 312 17.97 -13.57 -22.79
C LYS A 312 17.59 -14.94 -23.32
N HIS A 313 17.73 -15.98 -22.50
CA HIS A 313 17.37 -17.34 -22.85
C HIS A 313 15.88 -17.51 -23.21
N LEU A 314 14.96 -16.87 -22.47
CA LEU A 314 13.54 -16.92 -22.81
C LEU A 314 13.26 -16.26 -24.16
N PHE A 315 13.83 -15.07 -24.38
CA PHE A 315 13.57 -14.34 -25.62
C PHE A 315 14.26 -14.98 -26.83
N ASP A 316 15.47 -15.48 -26.65
CA ASP A 316 16.16 -16.27 -27.70
C ASP A 316 15.29 -17.49 -28.08
N ALA A 317 14.79 -18.26 -27.11
CA ALA A 317 13.89 -19.38 -27.33
C ALA A 317 12.58 -19.00 -28.05
N VAL A 318 11.99 -17.83 -27.70
CA VAL A 318 10.79 -17.32 -28.39
C VAL A 318 11.10 -17.06 -29.86
N TRP A 319 12.22 -16.43 -30.19
CA TRP A 319 12.56 -16.09 -31.57
C TRP A 319 13.17 -17.25 -32.35
N GLU A 320 13.69 -18.29 -31.69
CA GLU A 320 14.15 -19.54 -32.29
C GLU A 320 13.02 -20.56 -32.46
N GLY A 321 11.88 -20.33 -31.84
CA GLY A 321 10.72 -21.21 -31.90
C GLY A 321 10.82 -22.44 -31.02
N ASP A 322 11.67 -22.40 -29.98
CA ASP A 322 11.89 -23.52 -29.06
C ASP A 322 10.82 -23.49 -27.90
N SER A 323 9.73 -24.20 -28.16
CA SER A 323 8.62 -24.28 -27.21
C SER A 323 8.95 -25.03 -25.89
N GLU A 324 9.95 -25.90 -25.89
CA GLU A 324 10.40 -26.64 -24.72
C GLU A 324 11.17 -25.70 -23.79
N GLU A 325 12.12 -24.93 -24.33
CA GLU A 325 12.90 -23.96 -23.59
C GLU A 325 12.01 -22.79 -23.09
N ILE A 326 11.07 -22.31 -23.94
CA ILE A 326 10.05 -21.34 -23.49
C ILE A 326 9.29 -21.88 -22.28
N THR A 327 8.83 -23.14 -22.33
CA THR A 327 8.13 -23.79 -21.22
C THR A 327 8.99 -23.84 -19.96
N LEU A 328 10.28 -24.18 -20.09
CA LEU A 328 11.21 -24.30 -18.97
C LEU A 328 11.45 -22.93 -18.31
N GLU A 329 11.79 -21.92 -19.08
CA GLU A 329 12.10 -20.58 -18.61
C GLU A 329 10.86 -19.90 -18.03
N MET A 330 9.70 -20.03 -18.66
CA MET A 330 8.43 -19.53 -18.13
C MET A 330 8.05 -20.21 -16.81
N ARG A 331 8.30 -21.52 -16.66
CA ARG A 331 8.08 -22.21 -15.36
C ARG A 331 9.02 -21.71 -14.26
N LYS A 332 10.28 -21.43 -14.59
CA LYS A 332 11.23 -20.82 -13.64
C LYS A 332 10.72 -19.45 -13.19
N LEU A 333 10.21 -18.67 -14.12
CA LEU A 333 9.65 -17.35 -13.86
C LEU A 333 8.37 -17.44 -13.00
N LEU A 334 7.42 -18.28 -13.39
CA LEU A 334 6.18 -18.52 -12.66
C LEU A 334 6.43 -18.97 -11.21
N ARG A 335 7.44 -19.80 -10.96
CA ARG A 335 7.79 -20.23 -9.59
C ARG A 335 8.32 -19.09 -8.73
N LYS A 336 8.99 -18.11 -9.32
CA LYS A 336 9.57 -16.96 -8.60
C LYS A 336 8.60 -15.80 -8.45
N THR A 337 7.64 -15.66 -9.36
CA THR A 337 6.87 -14.42 -9.52
C THR A 337 5.38 -14.57 -9.30
N ILE A 338 4.80 -15.76 -9.40
CA ILE A 338 3.35 -15.94 -9.34
C ILE A 338 2.95 -16.82 -8.16
N SER A 339 1.88 -16.46 -7.59
CA SER A 339 1.13 -17.14 -6.60
C SER A 339 0.16 -18.20 -7.13
N TYR A 340 -0.55 -18.92 -6.24
CA TYR A 340 -1.25 -20.16 -6.59
C TYR A 340 -2.73 -19.99 -6.98
N HIS A 341 -3.33 -18.80 -6.89
CA HIS A 341 -4.79 -18.70 -6.86
C HIS A 341 -5.48 -17.73 -7.77
N ASP A 342 -4.90 -17.06 -8.69
CA ASP A 342 -5.79 -16.40 -9.60
C ASP A 342 -5.63 -16.82 -11.04
N TYR A 343 -6.76 -17.16 -11.63
CA TYR A 343 -6.81 -18.13 -12.67
C TYR A 343 -7.85 -17.80 -13.68
N ARG A 344 -8.00 -16.50 -13.93
CA ARG A 344 -8.67 -16.02 -15.12
C ARG A 344 -7.62 -15.86 -16.22
N GLU A 345 -8.01 -16.18 -17.41
CA GLU A 345 -7.23 -16.04 -18.63
C GLU A 345 -6.62 -14.63 -18.74
N ASP A 346 -7.37 -13.59 -18.34
CA ASP A 346 -6.94 -12.19 -18.33
C ASP A 346 -5.67 -11.92 -17.51
N PHE A 347 -5.48 -12.61 -16.38
CA PHE A 347 -4.27 -12.46 -15.57
C PHE A 347 -3.02 -12.95 -16.32
N TYR A 348 -3.09 -14.10 -16.96
CA TYR A 348 -1.97 -14.65 -17.70
C TYR A 348 -1.67 -13.86 -18.98
N HIS A 349 -2.67 -13.23 -19.58
CA HIS A 349 -2.48 -12.25 -20.65
C HIS A 349 -1.68 -11.04 -20.15
N ALA A 350 -2.06 -10.45 -19.03
CA ALA A 350 -1.35 -9.32 -18.42
C ALA A 350 0.09 -9.70 -18.02
N PHE A 351 0.29 -10.91 -17.49
CA PHE A 351 1.60 -11.44 -17.15
C PHE A 351 2.51 -11.57 -18.36
N LEU A 352 2.03 -12.20 -19.45
CA LEU A 352 2.78 -12.33 -20.70
C LEU A 352 3.13 -10.96 -21.29
N ALA A 353 2.14 -10.07 -21.38
CA ALA A 353 2.35 -8.71 -21.87
C ALA A 353 3.41 -7.95 -21.03
N GLY A 354 3.35 -8.07 -19.70
CA GLY A 354 4.30 -7.44 -18.79
C GLY A 354 5.74 -7.95 -18.94
N ILE A 355 5.93 -9.25 -19.16
CA ILE A 355 7.26 -9.84 -19.37
C ILE A 355 7.94 -9.25 -20.62
N PHE A 356 7.24 -9.17 -21.73
CA PHE A 356 7.80 -8.69 -22.99
C PHE A 356 7.93 -7.16 -23.01
N ALA A 357 6.92 -6.43 -22.53
CA ALA A 357 6.99 -4.97 -22.41
C ALA A 357 8.13 -4.52 -21.48
N GLY A 358 8.32 -5.20 -20.34
CA GLY A 358 9.43 -4.95 -19.42
C GLY A 358 10.82 -5.28 -19.99
N ALA A 359 10.89 -6.00 -21.13
CA ALA A 359 12.12 -6.22 -21.88
C ALA A 359 12.34 -5.22 -23.01
N GLY A 360 11.43 -4.28 -23.19
CA GLY A 360 11.53 -3.25 -24.21
C GLY A 360 10.89 -3.61 -25.54
N TYR A 361 10.20 -4.74 -25.63
CA TYR A 361 9.42 -5.07 -26.81
C TYR A 361 8.13 -4.24 -26.87
N MET A 362 7.70 -3.87 -28.06
CA MET A 362 6.35 -3.38 -28.26
C MET A 362 5.38 -4.55 -28.12
N VAL A 363 4.34 -4.38 -27.31
CA VAL A 363 3.39 -5.45 -26.98
C VAL A 363 1.96 -4.93 -27.13
N GLU A 364 1.13 -5.67 -27.81
CA GLU A 364 -0.31 -5.48 -27.84
C GLU A 364 -1.01 -6.67 -27.18
N SER A 365 -2.00 -6.41 -26.33
CA SER A 365 -2.81 -7.46 -25.70
C SER A 365 -4.29 -7.12 -25.77
N ASN A 366 -5.13 -8.13 -25.97
CA ASN A 366 -6.59 -8.01 -26.04
C ASN A 366 -7.12 -7.02 -27.09
N LYS A 367 -6.41 -6.81 -28.19
CA LYS A 367 -6.87 -5.98 -29.30
C LYS A 367 -8.00 -6.68 -30.04
N GLU A 368 -9.06 -5.95 -30.35
CA GLU A 368 -10.14 -6.47 -31.21
C GLU A 368 -9.63 -6.52 -32.66
N HIS A 369 -9.43 -7.73 -33.18
CA HIS A 369 -9.10 -7.98 -34.57
C HIS A 369 -10.19 -8.83 -35.21
N GLY A 370 -10.80 -8.31 -36.27
CA GLY A 370 -11.79 -9.03 -37.08
C GLY A 370 -12.93 -9.65 -36.23
N GLU A 371 -12.97 -10.99 -36.13
CA GLU A 371 -14.01 -11.73 -35.40
C GLU A 371 -13.65 -12.09 -33.94
N GLY A 372 -12.62 -11.45 -33.31
CA GLY A 372 -12.28 -11.76 -31.93
C GLY A 372 -11.12 -10.97 -31.34
N ARG A 373 -10.85 -11.16 -30.06
CA ARG A 373 -9.71 -10.57 -29.37
C ARG A 373 -8.48 -11.45 -29.56
N SER A 374 -7.36 -10.88 -30.02
CA SER A 374 -6.07 -11.58 -30.06
C SER A 374 -5.53 -11.77 -28.65
N GLY A 375 -4.71 -12.79 -28.46
CA GLY A 375 -3.95 -12.99 -27.23
C GLY A 375 -2.93 -11.87 -26.97
N VAL A 376 -1.67 -12.21 -26.78
CA VAL A 376 -0.57 -11.26 -26.63
C VAL A 376 0.28 -11.28 -27.89
N VAL A 377 0.45 -10.11 -28.52
CA VAL A 377 1.28 -9.93 -29.71
C VAL A 377 2.54 -9.16 -29.32
N VAL A 378 3.69 -9.70 -29.68
CA VAL A 378 5.02 -9.15 -29.36
C VAL A 378 5.75 -8.82 -30.65
N TYR A 379 6.19 -7.59 -30.78
CA TYR A 379 6.83 -7.09 -32.00
C TYR A 379 8.34 -6.93 -31.80
N ASP A 380 9.12 -7.56 -32.70
CA ASP A 380 10.54 -7.28 -32.88
C ASP A 380 10.74 -6.56 -34.22
N SER A 381 10.41 -5.28 -34.25
CA SER A 381 10.45 -4.45 -35.45
C SER A 381 11.87 -4.28 -35.99
N MET A 382 12.91 -4.47 -35.18
CA MET A 382 14.29 -4.37 -35.61
C MET A 382 14.70 -5.55 -36.51
N ASN A 383 14.08 -6.71 -36.29
CA ASN A 383 14.35 -7.93 -37.02
C ASN A 383 13.18 -8.38 -37.90
N ALA A 384 12.19 -7.50 -38.13
CA ALA A 384 10.98 -7.77 -38.91
C ALA A 384 10.26 -9.07 -38.49
N ARG A 385 10.16 -9.31 -37.16
CA ARG A 385 9.55 -10.52 -36.61
C ARG A 385 8.38 -10.17 -35.67
N VAL A 386 7.40 -11.03 -35.64
CA VAL A 386 6.26 -10.92 -34.69
C VAL A 386 5.98 -12.28 -34.05
N SER A 387 5.65 -12.26 -32.77
CA SER A 387 5.25 -13.46 -32.02
C SER A 387 3.87 -13.29 -31.41
N ILE A 388 3.01 -14.28 -31.59
CA ILE A 388 1.62 -14.28 -31.16
C ILE A 388 1.42 -15.38 -30.12
N PHE A 389 0.99 -15.02 -28.93
CA PHE A 389 0.68 -15.95 -27.85
C PHE A 389 -0.81 -15.97 -27.58
N GLU A 390 -1.42 -17.14 -27.65
CA GLU A 390 -2.79 -17.37 -27.17
C GLU A 390 -2.72 -18.13 -25.85
N ALA A 391 -3.25 -17.53 -24.77
CA ALA A 391 -3.19 -18.11 -23.43
C ALA A 391 -4.49 -18.80 -23.04
N LYS A 392 -4.40 -19.92 -22.34
CA LYS A 392 -5.53 -20.65 -21.77
C LYS A 392 -5.25 -20.98 -20.30
N TYR A 393 -6.29 -20.89 -19.49
CA TYR A 393 -6.26 -21.41 -18.14
C TYR A 393 -6.76 -22.84 -18.09
N SER A 394 -5.97 -23.73 -17.47
CA SER A 394 -6.33 -25.12 -17.28
C SER A 394 -6.81 -25.38 -15.86
N LYS A 395 -7.84 -26.18 -15.69
CA LYS A 395 -8.40 -26.53 -14.38
C LYS A 395 -7.58 -27.61 -13.64
N SER A 396 -6.79 -28.38 -14.36
CA SER A 396 -5.89 -29.40 -13.82
C SER A 396 -4.60 -29.50 -14.64
N ARG A 397 -3.61 -30.21 -14.07
CA ARG A 397 -2.33 -30.46 -14.75
C ARG A 397 -2.51 -31.32 -16.01
N GLU A 398 -3.42 -32.27 -15.95
CA GLU A 398 -3.71 -33.22 -17.02
C GLU A 398 -4.38 -32.54 -18.23
N GLU A 399 -5.07 -31.42 -18.00
CA GLU A 399 -5.74 -30.67 -19.05
C GLU A 399 -4.82 -29.68 -19.81
N MET A 400 -3.65 -29.38 -19.26
CA MET A 400 -2.77 -28.33 -19.81
C MET A 400 -2.40 -28.56 -21.27
N GLU A 401 -2.06 -29.78 -21.65
CA GLU A 401 -1.67 -30.07 -23.05
C GLU A 401 -2.84 -29.87 -23.99
N ARG A 402 -4.03 -30.37 -23.64
CA ARG A 402 -5.25 -30.22 -24.43
C ARG A 402 -5.66 -28.74 -24.56
N ASP A 403 -5.53 -27.95 -23.49
CA ASP A 403 -5.90 -26.55 -23.52
C ASP A 403 -4.88 -25.72 -24.30
N CYS A 404 -3.61 -26.14 -24.33
CA CYS A 404 -2.59 -25.60 -25.22
C CYS A 404 -2.92 -25.86 -26.70
N ASP A 405 -3.40 -27.07 -27.05
CA ASP A 405 -3.86 -27.39 -28.40
C ASP A 405 -5.08 -26.54 -28.80
N ARG A 406 -6.01 -26.31 -27.90
CA ARG A 406 -7.14 -25.40 -28.09
C ARG A 406 -6.71 -23.95 -28.35
N ALA A 407 -5.62 -23.49 -27.70
CA ALA A 407 -5.07 -22.18 -27.96
C ALA A 407 -4.55 -22.08 -29.39
N ILE A 408 -3.84 -23.11 -29.89
CA ILE A 408 -3.36 -23.17 -31.26
C ILE A 408 -4.53 -23.25 -32.28
N GLU A 409 -5.55 -24.06 -31.98
CA GLU A 409 -6.75 -24.12 -32.81
C GLU A 409 -7.45 -22.75 -32.91
N GLN A 410 -7.48 -21.97 -31.82
CA GLN A 410 -8.03 -20.62 -31.83
C GLN A 410 -7.22 -19.66 -32.72
N ILE A 411 -5.89 -19.69 -32.65
CA ILE A 411 -5.00 -18.92 -33.54
C ILE A 411 -5.31 -19.24 -34.99
N ASN A 412 -5.45 -20.54 -35.33
CA ASN A 412 -5.76 -20.99 -36.67
C ASN A 412 -7.13 -20.53 -37.17
N LYS A 413 -8.17 -20.75 -36.35
CA LYS A 413 -9.56 -20.42 -36.69
C LYS A 413 -9.79 -18.94 -36.92
N LYS A 414 -9.11 -18.11 -36.14
CA LYS A 414 -9.24 -16.65 -36.21
C LYS A 414 -8.20 -15.98 -37.11
N MET A 415 -7.33 -16.75 -37.75
CA MET A 415 -6.31 -16.30 -38.71
C MET A 415 -5.47 -15.13 -38.21
N TYR A 416 -5.11 -15.12 -36.91
CA TYR A 416 -4.31 -14.04 -36.32
C TYR A 416 -3.00 -13.76 -37.04
N ALA A 417 -2.34 -14.80 -37.60
CA ALA A 417 -1.11 -14.65 -38.30
C ALA A 417 -1.26 -13.89 -39.64
N SER A 418 -2.40 -14.00 -40.30
CA SER A 418 -2.59 -13.43 -41.66
C SER A 418 -2.59 -11.91 -41.69
N GLU A 419 -2.84 -11.26 -40.57
CA GLU A 419 -2.76 -9.78 -40.44
C GLU A 419 -1.34 -9.25 -40.51
N TYR A 420 -0.32 -10.11 -40.28
CA TYR A 420 1.07 -9.72 -40.19
C TYR A 420 1.91 -10.20 -41.37
N GLU A 421 1.32 -10.99 -42.28
CA GLU A 421 2.03 -11.60 -43.42
C GLU A 421 2.63 -10.56 -44.38
N ASP A 422 2.02 -9.40 -44.52
CA ASP A 422 2.48 -8.34 -45.40
C ASP A 422 3.56 -7.45 -44.76
N ASP A 423 3.66 -7.41 -43.43
CA ASP A 423 4.49 -6.45 -42.67
C ASP A 423 5.71 -7.09 -41.99
N TYR A 424 5.73 -8.41 -41.80
CA TYR A 424 6.76 -9.13 -41.07
C TYR A 424 7.28 -10.35 -41.81
N ASP A 425 8.60 -10.52 -41.82
CA ASP A 425 9.27 -11.64 -42.52
C ASP A 425 9.11 -12.97 -41.76
N GLU A 426 8.95 -12.92 -40.42
CA GLU A 426 8.78 -14.10 -39.58
C GLU A 426 7.63 -13.93 -38.59
N ILE A 427 6.69 -14.87 -38.60
CA ILE A 427 5.54 -14.90 -37.73
C ILE A 427 5.55 -16.18 -36.90
N LEU A 428 5.74 -16.05 -35.59
CA LEU A 428 5.78 -17.17 -34.66
C LEU A 428 4.50 -17.20 -33.82
N CYS A 429 3.83 -18.34 -33.84
CA CYS A 429 2.57 -18.52 -33.10
C CYS A 429 2.71 -19.58 -32.02
N TYR A 430 2.29 -19.24 -30.81
CA TYR A 430 2.36 -20.10 -29.65
C TYR A 430 1.00 -20.23 -28.94
N GLY A 431 0.61 -21.49 -28.68
CA GLY A 431 -0.40 -21.78 -27.67
C GLY A 431 0.31 -21.96 -26.34
N ILE A 432 -0.22 -21.32 -25.31
CA ILE A 432 0.29 -21.47 -23.95
C ILE A 432 -0.87 -21.75 -22.97
N SER A 433 -0.72 -22.79 -22.17
CA SER A 433 -1.67 -23.11 -21.11
C SER A 433 -1.03 -22.93 -19.74
N PHE A 434 -1.82 -22.45 -18.79
CA PHE A 434 -1.39 -22.20 -17.43
C PHE A 434 -2.21 -23.01 -16.43
N PHE A 435 -1.53 -23.60 -15.46
CA PHE A 435 -2.13 -24.20 -14.28
C PHE A 435 -1.26 -23.91 -13.07
N LYS A 436 -1.74 -23.05 -12.18
CA LYS A 436 -0.97 -22.60 -11.00
C LYS A 436 0.41 -22.05 -11.46
N LYS A 437 1.49 -22.44 -10.80
CA LYS A 437 2.88 -22.07 -11.17
C LYS A 437 3.47 -22.90 -12.31
N ARG A 438 2.65 -23.38 -13.20
CA ARG A 438 3.06 -24.20 -14.35
C ARG A 438 2.51 -23.62 -15.63
N CYS A 439 3.28 -23.73 -16.67
CA CYS A 439 2.79 -23.53 -18.02
C CYS A 439 3.20 -24.67 -18.93
N PHE A 440 2.57 -24.75 -20.07
CA PHE A 440 2.93 -25.62 -21.17
C PHE A 440 2.77 -24.85 -22.46
N VAL A 441 3.81 -24.87 -23.30
CA VAL A 441 3.87 -24.08 -24.55
C VAL A 441 4.03 -25.02 -25.72
N LYS A 442 3.28 -24.77 -26.76
CA LYS A 442 3.45 -25.41 -28.07
C LYS A 442 3.58 -24.34 -29.15
N LYS A 443 4.49 -24.55 -30.08
CA LYS A 443 4.57 -23.78 -31.31
C LYS A 443 3.56 -24.36 -32.31
N LYS A 444 2.96 -23.47 -33.10
CA LYS A 444 2.11 -23.83 -34.22
C LYS A 444 2.92 -24.47 -35.35
#